data_1dee18770b5a28de05e8bf35fb2ff740
#
_entry.id   1dee18770b5a28de05e8bf35fb2ff740
#
_cell.length_a   1.000
_cell.length_b   1.000
_cell.length_c   1.000
_cell.angle_alpha   90.00
_cell.angle_beta   90.00
_cell.angle_gamma   90.00
#
_symmetry.space_group_name_H-M   'P 1'
#
loop_
_entity.id
_entity.type
_entity.pdbx_description
1 polymer ?
#
loop_
_entity_poly.entity_id
_entity_poly.type
_entity_poly.pdbx_seq_one_letter_code
_entity_poly.pdbx_strand_id
1 'polypeptide(L)'
;MTDARRAFCTITVLAAVVVATAASTAAQRDGADKKPSLSLKATPPAGFAPLRVRAAVDVRGGANDYAEFYCATVQWDWDDGTISENSEDCDPYEAGKSSIKRRYSADHTFRLSGDYRVTFRLKQKDKVIASTTTTLTVRPGAAEGF
;
A
#
# COMPACT_ATOMS: atom_id res chain seq x y z
N MET A 1 68.28 3.17 65.96
CA MET A 1 68.27 1.82 65.37
C MET A 1 66.82 1.53 65.08
N THR A 2 66.40 1.86 63.84
CA THR A 2 66.03 0.94 62.75
C THR A 2 64.68 0.24 63.06
N ASP A 3 63.68 0.29 62.32
CA ASP A 3 63.58 0.00 60.91
C ASP A 3 62.17 0.48 60.39
N ALA A 4 62.17 1.12 59.23
CA ALA A 4 61.04 1.49 58.49
C ALA A 4 60.47 0.31 57.68
N ARG A 5 59.23 -0.05 57.86
CA ARG A 5 58.52 -0.91 56.90
C ARG A 5 57.36 -0.12 56.21
N ARG A 6 57.66 0.23 54.97
CA ARG A 6 56.69 0.82 54.05
C ARG A 6 55.72 -0.26 53.58
N ALA A 7 54.47 -0.12 53.93
CA ALA A 7 53.37 -0.89 53.32
C ALA A 7 52.93 -0.18 52.06
N PHE A 8 53.17 -0.79 50.91
CA PHE A 8 52.60 -0.37 49.60
C PHE A 8 51.15 -0.83 49.53
N CYS A 9 50.28 0.14 49.53
CA CYS A 9 48.86 -0.09 49.27
C CYS A 9 48.63 -0.02 47.75
N THR A 10 48.53 -1.16 47.09
CA THR A 10 48.20 -1.26 45.68
C THR A 10 46.68 -1.03 45.49
N ILE A 11 46.34 0.14 44.99
CA ILE A 11 44.95 0.47 44.58
C ILE A 11 44.73 -0.15 43.20
N THR A 12 43.95 -1.23 43.17
CA THR A 12 43.46 -1.84 41.92
C THR A 12 42.25 -1.04 41.43
N VAL A 13 42.46 -0.25 40.39
CA VAL A 13 41.35 0.46 39.69
C VAL A 13 40.66 -0.54 38.77
N LEU A 14 39.48 -1.00 39.14
CA LEU A 14 38.59 -1.73 38.22
C LEU A 14 37.99 -0.73 37.23
N ALA A 15 38.45 -0.74 35.99
CA ALA A 15 37.84 -0.05 34.90
C ALA A 15 36.58 -0.84 34.45
N ALA A 16 35.40 -0.36 34.81
CA ALA A 16 34.13 -0.89 34.28
C ALA A 16 33.96 -0.41 32.81
N VAL A 17 34.16 -1.31 31.88
CA VAL A 17 33.83 -1.05 30.47
C VAL A 17 32.34 -1.17 30.29
N VAL A 18 31.68 -0.01 30.21
CA VAL A 18 30.25 0.07 29.80
C VAL A 18 30.21 -0.12 28.31
N VAL A 19 29.86 -1.32 27.84
CA VAL A 19 29.54 -1.59 26.45
C VAL A 19 28.11 -1.06 26.20
N ALA A 20 28.01 0.13 25.64
CA ALA A 20 26.76 0.64 25.14
C ALA A 20 26.36 -0.13 23.88
N THR A 21 25.42 -1.06 24.00
CA THR A 21 24.78 -1.70 22.84
C THR A 21 23.88 -0.67 22.17
N ALA A 22 24.39 -0.05 21.10
CA ALA A 22 23.58 0.73 20.18
C ALA A 22 22.61 -0.23 19.50
N ALA A 23 21.38 -0.29 19.97
CA ALA A 23 20.30 -1.02 19.31
C ALA A 23 20.06 -0.37 17.94
N SER A 24 20.38 -1.11 16.89
CA SER A 24 20.21 -0.71 15.50
C SER A 24 18.73 -0.50 15.19
N THR A 25 18.29 0.74 15.11
CA THR A 25 16.98 1.15 14.59
C THR A 25 16.93 1.18 13.06
N ALA A 26 17.70 0.33 12.39
CA ALA A 26 17.77 0.25 10.94
C ALA A 26 16.57 -0.48 10.29
N ALA A 27 15.77 -1.24 11.06
CA ALA A 27 14.72 -2.11 10.51
C ALA A 27 13.43 -1.38 10.08
N GLN A 28 13.25 -0.10 10.41
CA GLN A 28 12.02 0.64 10.09
C GLN A 28 12.14 1.55 8.85
N ARG A 29 13.31 1.79 8.32
CA ARG A 29 13.51 2.64 7.13
C ARG A 29 13.29 1.90 5.82
N ASP A 30 13.56 0.62 5.75
CA ASP A 30 13.41 -0.18 4.52
C ASP A 30 11.96 -0.31 4.03
N GLY A 31 10.97 -0.12 4.89
CA GLY A 31 9.55 -0.16 4.52
C GLY A 31 8.99 1.19 4.03
N ALA A 32 9.58 2.32 4.46
CA ALA A 32 9.06 3.65 4.16
C ALA A 32 9.38 4.08 2.72
N ASP A 33 10.55 3.71 2.20
CA ASP A 33 10.97 4.05 0.84
C ASP A 33 10.42 3.08 -0.22
N LYS A 34 9.81 1.98 0.21
CA LYS A 34 9.24 0.98 -0.69
C LYS A 34 7.92 1.47 -1.27
N LYS A 35 7.78 1.38 -2.60
CA LYS A 35 6.53 1.69 -3.29
C LYS A 35 5.37 0.84 -2.75
N PRO A 36 4.23 1.47 -2.40
CA PRO A 36 3.04 0.72 -1.99
C PRO A 36 2.56 -0.25 -3.07
N SER A 37 2.03 -1.39 -2.68
CA SER A 37 1.43 -2.38 -3.57
C SER A 37 -0.08 -2.27 -3.59
N LEU A 38 -0.70 -2.67 -4.71
CA LEU A 38 -2.15 -2.68 -4.89
C LEU A 38 -2.68 -4.11 -4.86
N SER A 39 -3.83 -4.30 -4.20
CA SER A 39 -4.56 -5.57 -4.20
C SER A 39 -6.03 -5.30 -4.54
N LEU A 40 -6.49 -5.79 -5.70
CA LEU A 40 -7.85 -5.61 -6.19
C LEU A 40 -8.67 -6.88 -5.96
N LYS A 41 -9.90 -6.70 -5.49
CA LYS A 41 -10.93 -7.75 -5.38
C LYS A 41 -12.24 -7.27 -5.99
N ALA A 42 -12.90 -8.16 -6.72
CA ALA A 42 -14.28 -7.99 -7.19
C ALA A 42 -15.22 -8.89 -6.38
N THR A 43 -16.33 -8.36 -5.94
CA THR A 43 -17.31 -9.10 -5.13
C THR A 43 -18.72 -8.82 -5.63
N PRO A 44 -19.48 -9.87 -6.02
CA PRO A 44 -19.08 -11.27 -6.15
C PRO A 44 -18.11 -11.47 -7.33
N PRO A 45 -17.24 -12.52 -7.29
CA PRO A 45 -16.32 -12.83 -8.39
C PRO A 45 -17.00 -13.56 -9.57
N ALA A 46 -18.21 -14.06 -9.36
CA ALA A 46 -19.05 -14.69 -10.39
C ALA A 46 -20.54 -14.53 -10.06
N GLY A 47 -21.39 -14.54 -11.09
CA GLY A 47 -22.84 -14.46 -10.96
C GLY A 47 -23.54 -14.52 -12.30
N PHE A 48 -24.81 -14.13 -12.33
CA PHE A 48 -25.64 -14.13 -13.54
C PHE A 48 -25.92 -12.69 -14.00
N ALA A 49 -25.99 -12.49 -15.30
CA ALA A 49 -26.34 -11.19 -15.88
C ALA A 49 -27.82 -10.83 -15.56
N PRO A 50 -28.12 -9.55 -15.24
CA PRO A 50 -27.17 -8.47 -14.95
C PRO A 50 -26.51 -8.63 -13.58
N LEU A 51 -25.19 -8.58 -13.50
CA LEU A 51 -24.44 -8.76 -12.26
C LEU A 51 -23.89 -7.43 -11.74
N ARG A 52 -24.34 -7.01 -10.55
CA ARG A 52 -23.73 -5.89 -9.84
C ARG A 52 -22.53 -6.36 -9.03
N VAL A 53 -21.40 -5.72 -9.25
CA VAL A 53 -20.11 -6.06 -8.62
C VAL A 53 -19.57 -4.83 -7.91
N ARG A 54 -19.05 -5.02 -6.71
CA ARG A 54 -18.20 -4.05 -6.03
C ARG A 54 -16.75 -4.42 -6.23
N ALA A 55 -15.99 -3.56 -6.88
CA ALA A 55 -14.55 -3.63 -6.95
C ALA A 55 -13.93 -2.81 -5.82
N ALA A 56 -12.97 -3.39 -5.10
CA ALA A 56 -12.26 -2.73 -4.01
C ALA A 56 -10.76 -2.96 -4.14
N VAL A 57 -9.98 -1.89 -3.96
CA VAL A 57 -8.51 -1.90 -3.96
C VAL A 57 -8.00 -1.50 -2.60
N ASP A 58 -7.14 -2.33 -2.03
CA ASP A 58 -6.35 -2.03 -0.84
C ASP A 58 -4.92 -1.66 -1.25
N VAL A 59 -4.42 -0.54 -0.73
CA VAL A 59 -3.05 -0.07 -0.90
C VAL A 59 -2.25 -0.49 0.33
N ARG A 60 -1.22 -1.32 0.14
CA ARG A 60 -0.45 -1.94 1.22
C ARG A 60 1.03 -1.57 1.18
N GLY A 61 1.63 -1.44 2.36
CA GLY A 61 3.04 -1.10 2.51
C GLY A 61 3.35 0.33 2.12
N GLY A 62 4.63 0.67 2.07
CA GLY A 62 5.13 2.01 1.82
C GLY A 62 4.78 3.03 2.89
N ALA A 63 5.35 4.23 2.78
CA ALA A 63 5.04 5.34 3.67
C ALA A 63 3.60 5.85 3.49
N ASN A 64 3.02 6.43 4.53
CA ASN A 64 1.69 7.05 4.45
C ASN A 64 1.71 8.32 3.58
N ASP A 65 2.84 8.98 3.49
CA ASP A 65 3.09 10.18 2.70
C ASP A 65 3.82 9.89 1.38
N TYR A 66 3.63 8.68 0.79
CA TYR A 66 4.27 8.32 -0.47
C TYR A 66 3.82 9.25 -1.61
N ALA A 67 4.68 10.19 -2.01
CA ALA A 67 4.35 11.34 -2.85
C ALA A 67 3.69 10.95 -4.19
N GLU A 68 4.15 9.88 -4.85
CA GLU A 68 3.58 9.45 -6.14
C GLU A 68 2.11 9.02 -6.04
N PHE A 69 1.66 8.54 -4.86
CA PHE A 69 0.29 8.08 -4.65
C PHE A 69 -0.62 9.15 -4.05
N TYR A 70 -0.02 10.28 -3.64
CA TYR A 70 -0.80 11.39 -3.11
C TYR A 70 -1.64 12.04 -4.21
N CYS A 71 -2.94 12.19 -3.96
CA CYS A 71 -3.88 12.82 -4.89
C CYS A 71 -3.84 12.25 -6.32
N ALA A 72 -3.61 10.94 -6.43
CA ALA A 72 -3.59 10.28 -7.73
C ALA A 72 -5.00 10.19 -8.33
N THR A 73 -5.12 10.42 -9.62
CA THR A 73 -6.34 10.14 -10.38
C THR A 73 -6.58 8.65 -10.44
N VAL A 74 -7.80 8.24 -10.17
CA VAL A 74 -8.26 6.84 -10.16
C VAL A 74 -8.97 6.53 -11.45
N GLN A 75 -8.57 5.45 -12.12
CA GLN A 75 -9.24 4.95 -13.31
C GLN A 75 -9.61 3.48 -13.13
N TRP A 76 -10.87 3.16 -13.43
CA TRP A 76 -11.42 1.81 -13.50
C TRP A 76 -11.77 1.50 -14.95
N ASP A 77 -11.19 0.44 -15.48
CA ASP A 77 -11.51 -0.13 -16.78
C ASP A 77 -12.25 -1.45 -16.54
N TRP A 78 -13.51 -1.50 -16.96
CA TRP A 78 -14.42 -2.60 -16.65
C TRP A 78 -14.38 -3.74 -17.66
N ASP A 79 -13.65 -3.55 -18.77
CA ASP A 79 -13.54 -4.55 -19.87
C ASP A 79 -14.89 -4.83 -20.60
N ASP A 80 -15.86 -3.99 -20.41
CA ASP A 80 -17.16 -4.02 -21.13
C ASP A 80 -17.35 -2.81 -22.05
N GLY A 81 -16.27 -2.14 -22.37
CA GLY A 81 -16.24 -0.90 -23.15
C GLY A 81 -16.47 0.35 -22.32
N THR A 82 -16.62 0.23 -21.00
CA THR A 82 -16.79 1.38 -20.09
C THR A 82 -15.57 1.62 -19.23
N ILE A 83 -15.28 2.90 -19.00
CA ILE A 83 -14.18 3.38 -18.14
C ILE A 83 -14.77 4.42 -17.18
N SER A 84 -14.42 4.32 -15.91
CA SER A 84 -14.72 5.31 -14.90
C SER A 84 -13.45 5.97 -14.43
N GLU A 85 -13.40 7.30 -14.43
CA GLU A 85 -12.24 8.06 -13.94
C GLU A 85 -12.70 9.07 -12.89
N ASN A 86 -11.93 9.22 -11.82
CA ASN A 86 -12.18 10.19 -10.77
C ASN A 86 -10.87 10.80 -10.26
N SER A 87 -10.82 12.11 -10.19
CA SER A 87 -9.75 12.88 -9.58
C SER A 87 -10.28 13.64 -8.39
N GLU A 88 -9.49 13.71 -7.32
CA GLU A 88 -9.80 14.49 -6.13
C GLU A 88 -9.05 15.83 -6.22
N ASP A 89 -9.67 16.89 -5.68
CA ASP A 89 -9.00 18.18 -5.50
C ASP A 89 -8.34 18.15 -4.11
N CYS A 90 -7.02 18.22 -4.08
CA CYS A 90 -6.25 18.07 -2.85
C CYS A 90 -5.36 19.30 -2.63
N ASP A 91 -5.07 19.56 -1.36
CA ASP A 91 -4.06 20.53 -0.98
C ASP A 91 -2.68 20.14 -1.56
N PRO A 92 -1.74 21.10 -1.70
CA PRO A 92 -0.37 20.79 -2.10
C PRO A 92 0.27 19.74 -1.20
N TYR A 93 1.04 18.82 -1.82
CA TYR A 93 1.74 17.78 -1.08
C TYR A 93 2.75 18.36 -0.09
N GLU A 94 2.70 17.89 1.17
CA GLU A 94 3.65 18.19 2.24
C GLU A 94 4.18 16.88 2.84
N ALA A 95 5.49 16.65 2.73
CA ALA A 95 6.15 15.47 3.30
C ALA A 95 5.92 15.38 4.81
N GLY A 96 5.58 14.18 5.30
CA GLY A 96 5.28 13.91 6.71
C GLY A 96 3.92 14.40 7.21
N LYS A 97 3.16 15.14 6.39
CA LYS A 97 1.81 15.62 6.73
C LYS A 97 0.74 15.05 5.80
N SER A 98 1.00 15.07 4.49
CA SER A 98 0.07 14.51 3.51
C SER A 98 -0.06 13.00 3.67
N SER A 99 -1.25 12.46 3.45
CA SER A 99 -1.50 11.02 3.56
C SER A 99 -2.11 10.49 2.28
N ILE A 100 -1.63 9.32 1.84
CA ILE A 100 -2.20 8.63 0.69
C ILE A 100 -3.49 7.90 1.08
N LYS A 101 -4.41 7.81 0.14
CA LYS A 101 -5.62 7.02 0.29
C LYS A 101 -5.27 5.54 0.23
N ARG A 102 -5.69 4.78 1.25
CA ARG A 102 -5.35 3.37 1.41
C ARG A 102 -6.41 2.42 0.86
N ARG A 103 -7.59 2.93 0.51
CA ARG A 103 -8.68 2.12 -0.06
C ARG A 103 -9.46 2.90 -1.10
N TYR A 104 -9.73 2.22 -2.22
CA TYR A 104 -10.58 2.69 -3.29
C TYR A 104 -11.68 1.66 -3.54
N SER A 105 -12.88 2.10 -3.91
CA SER A 105 -13.96 1.19 -4.29
C SER A 105 -14.87 1.83 -5.32
N ALA A 106 -15.43 1.00 -6.20
CA ALA A 106 -16.46 1.39 -7.16
C ALA A 106 -17.43 0.23 -7.37
N ASP A 107 -18.68 0.57 -7.65
CA ASP A 107 -19.72 -0.38 -8.04
C ASP A 107 -19.92 -0.31 -9.55
N HIS A 108 -20.10 -1.47 -10.19
CA HIS A 108 -20.40 -1.58 -11.61
C HIS A 108 -21.40 -2.70 -11.85
N THR A 109 -22.20 -2.59 -12.93
CA THR A 109 -23.16 -3.61 -13.31
C THR A 109 -22.86 -4.11 -14.71
N PHE A 110 -22.45 -5.37 -14.80
CA PHE A 110 -22.25 -6.08 -16.04
C PHE A 110 -23.60 -6.59 -16.56
N ARG A 111 -23.99 -6.14 -17.73
CA ARG A 111 -25.30 -6.45 -18.32
C ARG A 111 -25.30 -7.71 -19.16
N LEU A 112 -24.17 -8.05 -19.74
CA LEU A 112 -23.98 -9.19 -20.61
C LEU A 112 -23.15 -10.26 -19.93
N SER A 113 -23.36 -11.51 -20.35
CA SER A 113 -22.50 -12.64 -19.94
C SER A 113 -21.13 -12.53 -20.59
N GLY A 114 -20.11 -13.00 -19.87
CA GLY A 114 -18.71 -12.97 -20.33
C GLY A 114 -17.72 -13.11 -19.18
N ASP A 115 -16.46 -13.26 -19.55
CA ASP A 115 -15.33 -13.16 -18.63
C ASP A 115 -14.73 -11.78 -18.75
N TYR A 116 -14.67 -11.05 -17.65
CA TYR A 116 -14.23 -9.67 -17.62
C TYR A 116 -12.96 -9.53 -16.80
N ARG A 117 -12.04 -8.69 -17.29
CA ARG A 117 -10.80 -8.33 -16.60
C ARG A 117 -10.86 -6.87 -16.13
N VAL A 118 -11.32 -6.67 -14.91
CA VAL A 118 -11.35 -5.35 -14.30
C VAL A 118 -9.94 -4.87 -14.01
N THR A 119 -9.59 -3.70 -14.49
CA THR A 119 -8.28 -3.07 -14.28
C THR A 119 -8.44 -1.77 -13.51
N PHE A 120 -7.71 -1.65 -12.42
CA PHE A 120 -7.57 -0.41 -11.65
C PHE A 120 -6.22 0.23 -11.96
N ARG A 121 -6.22 1.55 -12.18
CA ARG A 121 -5.01 2.33 -12.42
C ARG A 121 -4.99 3.56 -11.53
N LEU A 122 -3.85 3.84 -10.91
CA LEU A 122 -3.53 5.14 -10.34
C LEU A 122 -2.70 5.91 -11.35
N LYS A 123 -3.07 7.18 -11.56
CA LYS A 123 -2.43 8.07 -12.54
C LYS A 123 -1.98 9.35 -11.85
N GLN A 124 -0.80 9.82 -12.21
CA GLN A 124 -0.37 11.18 -11.93
C GLN A 124 -0.30 11.93 -13.27
N LYS A 125 -1.15 12.93 -13.41
CA LYS A 125 -1.43 13.56 -14.72
C LYS A 125 -1.83 12.47 -15.71
N ASP A 126 -1.11 12.30 -16.81
CA ASP A 126 -1.39 11.29 -17.83
C ASP A 126 -0.59 9.98 -17.67
N LYS A 127 0.28 9.91 -16.66
CA LYS A 127 1.15 8.75 -16.44
C LYS A 127 0.51 7.76 -15.47
N VAL A 128 0.39 6.49 -15.85
CA VAL A 128 0.04 5.40 -14.94
C VAL A 128 1.23 5.13 -14.02
N ILE A 129 1.01 5.31 -12.72
CA ILE A 129 2.04 5.11 -11.68
C ILE A 129 1.91 3.75 -11.00
N ALA A 130 0.70 3.18 -10.96
CA ALA A 130 0.45 1.83 -10.46
C ALA A 130 -0.83 1.26 -11.08
N SER A 131 -0.87 -0.05 -11.26
CA SER A 131 -2.06 -0.75 -11.74
C SER A 131 -2.18 -2.13 -11.13
N THR A 132 -3.42 -2.64 -11.07
CA THR A 132 -3.73 -4.00 -10.64
C THR A 132 -4.98 -4.49 -11.36
N THR A 133 -5.11 -5.80 -11.54
CA THR A 133 -6.22 -6.41 -12.26
C THR A 133 -6.85 -7.55 -11.45
N THR A 134 -8.13 -7.81 -11.73
CA THR A 134 -8.83 -9.02 -11.26
C THR A 134 -9.77 -9.50 -12.35
N THR A 135 -10.10 -10.76 -12.35
CA THR A 135 -11.08 -11.34 -13.29
C THR A 135 -12.35 -11.72 -12.59
N LEU A 136 -13.47 -11.64 -13.29
CA LEU A 136 -14.76 -12.13 -12.86
C LEU A 136 -15.52 -12.78 -14.02
N THR A 137 -16.44 -13.68 -13.70
CA THR A 137 -17.26 -14.39 -14.69
C THR A 137 -18.74 -14.06 -14.52
N VAL A 138 -19.36 -13.56 -15.57
CA VAL A 138 -20.80 -13.33 -15.63
C VAL A 138 -21.42 -14.40 -16.51
N ARG A 139 -22.31 -15.19 -15.94
CA ARG A 139 -23.05 -16.24 -16.65
C ARG A 139 -24.31 -15.66 -17.30
N PRO A 140 -24.84 -16.31 -18.38
CA PRO A 140 -26.09 -15.89 -18.97
C PRO A 140 -27.21 -15.83 -17.94
N GLY A 141 -27.93 -14.72 -17.89
CA GLY A 141 -29.14 -14.57 -17.10
C GLY A 141 -30.37 -15.12 -17.85
N ALA A 142 -31.52 -15.18 -17.18
CA ALA A 142 -32.75 -15.69 -17.76
C ALA A 142 -33.22 -14.88 -19.01
N ALA A 143 -32.77 -13.64 -19.17
CA ALA A 143 -33.15 -12.78 -20.31
C ALA A 143 -32.24 -12.96 -21.55
N GLU A 144 -31.10 -13.66 -21.42
CA GLU A 144 -30.16 -13.90 -22.54
C GLU A 144 -30.43 -15.24 -23.26
N GLY A 145 -31.43 -16.01 -22.82
CA GLY A 145 -31.73 -17.37 -23.30
C GLY A 145 -32.78 -17.45 -24.42
N PHE A 146 -33.04 -16.36 -25.16
CA PHE A 146 -34.00 -16.34 -26.31
C PHE A 146 -33.35 -15.76 -27.54
#